data_8950d1e5b58bf477c8c1970f45e23c3c
#
_entry.id   8950d1e5b58bf477c8c1970f45e23c3c
#
_cell.length_a   1.000
_cell.length_b   1.000
_cell.length_c   1.000
_cell.angle_alpha   90.00
_cell.angle_beta   90.00
_cell.angle_gamma   90.00
#
_symmetry.space_group_name_H-M   'P 1'
#
loop_
_entity.id
_entity.type
_entity.pdbx_description
1 polymer ?
#
loop_
_entity_poly.entity_id
_entity_poly.type
_entity_poly.pdbx_seq_one_letter_code
_entity_poly.pdbx_strand_id
1 'polypeptide(L)'
;MQDHIGNTSFNVDFYDTTHDNYFSPVKKMLYEDEFNIDLRGEAAYADLFYFREQNQEFLQKQIIPSPNGIRFMVEQLNLTQHIIEDIIQPRLIVVKNKESWAYFGKLYEEKSWVWMGYKFEFVQNMNCGELFRITGLLDSNERIAPEIRETNLKGSFVLFSKHINQYTPVAERPVARQLCSIGLWSYGEKMTRNYAL
;
A
#
# COMPACT_ATOMS: atom_id res chain seq x y z
N MET A 1 18.97 -1.35 -13.50
CA MET A 1 18.22 -0.23 -12.90
C MET A 1 17.33 0.48 -13.91
N GLN A 2 17.76 0.65 -15.16
CA GLN A 2 16.95 1.25 -16.23
C GLN A 2 15.70 0.44 -16.60
N ASP A 3 15.73 -0.88 -16.50
CA ASP A 3 14.64 -1.75 -16.98
C ASP A 3 13.40 -1.76 -16.07
N HIS A 4 13.47 -1.25 -14.84
CA HIS A 4 12.34 -1.20 -13.93
C HIS A 4 11.68 0.18 -13.85
N ILE A 5 12.48 1.23 -13.89
CA ILE A 5 11.96 2.61 -13.99
C ILE A 5 11.55 2.90 -15.43
N GLY A 6 12.23 2.27 -16.39
CA GLY A 6 11.92 2.38 -17.81
C GLY A 6 10.89 1.36 -18.31
N ASN A 7 10.37 0.49 -17.47
CA ASN A 7 9.22 -0.31 -17.87
C ASN A 7 7.95 0.54 -17.77
N THR A 8 7.99 1.63 -18.50
CA THR A 8 6.85 2.42 -18.96
C THR A 8 5.89 1.57 -19.80
N SER A 9 6.25 0.38 -20.20
CA SER A 9 5.33 -0.67 -20.63
C SER A 9 4.27 -0.94 -19.57
N PHE A 10 4.52 -0.65 -18.32
CA PHE A 10 3.48 -0.59 -17.32
C PHE A 10 2.32 0.35 -17.71
N ASN A 11 2.60 1.42 -18.41
CA ASN A 11 1.60 2.36 -18.90
C ASN A 11 1.06 2.02 -20.30
N VAL A 12 1.83 1.37 -21.15
CA VAL A 12 1.42 1.08 -22.53
C VAL A 12 0.70 -0.26 -22.62
N ASP A 13 1.21 -1.28 -21.93
CA ASP A 13 0.67 -2.64 -21.98
C ASP A 13 -0.12 -3.01 -20.72
N PHE A 14 -0.57 -2.03 -19.94
CA PHE A 14 -1.33 -2.29 -18.72
C PHE A 14 -2.57 -3.15 -19.00
N TYR A 15 -3.20 -2.97 -20.14
CA TYR A 15 -4.35 -3.75 -20.58
C TYR A 15 -3.99 -5.06 -21.29
N ASP A 16 -2.73 -5.27 -21.65
CA ASP A 16 -2.27 -6.56 -22.14
C ASP A 16 -1.96 -7.49 -20.96
N THR A 17 -2.83 -8.47 -20.77
CA THR A 17 -2.73 -9.44 -19.67
C THR A 17 -1.98 -10.71 -20.05
N THR A 18 -1.45 -10.82 -21.28
CA THR A 18 -1.08 -12.10 -21.86
C THR A 18 0.26 -12.67 -21.40
N HIS A 19 1.20 -11.86 -20.90
CA HIS A 19 2.57 -12.34 -20.71
C HIS A 19 3.26 -11.99 -19.38
N ASP A 20 2.54 -11.40 -18.42
CA ASP A 20 3.15 -10.98 -17.16
C ASP A 20 2.50 -11.67 -15.95
N ASN A 21 3.11 -12.76 -15.50
CA ASN A 21 2.64 -13.52 -14.36
C ASN A 21 2.69 -12.74 -13.03
N TYR A 22 3.53 -11.73 -12.94
CA TYR A 22 3.67 -10.92 -11.72
C TYR A 22 2.61 -9.82 -11.63
N PHE A 23 2.41 -9.07 -12.72
CA PHE A 23 1.46 -7.96 -12.73
C PHE A 23 0.06 -8.35 -13.18
N SER A 24 -0.11 -9.45 -13.92
CA SER A 24 -1.41 -9.92 -14.39
C SER A 24 -2.48 -10.01 -13.28
N PRO A 25 -2.19 -10.52 -12.06
CA PRO A 25 -3.17 -10.53 -10.98
C PRO A 25 -3.57 -9.12 -10.51
N VAL A 26 -2.64 -8.16 -10.53
CA VAL A 26 -2.92 -6.76 -10.18
C VAL A 26 -3.74 -6.09 -11.28
N LYS A 27 -3.40 -6.32 -12.55
CA LYS A 27 -4.17 -5.83 -13.70
C LYS A 27 -5.62 -6.30 -13.63
N LYS A 28 -5.84 -7.60 -13.40
CA LYS A 28 -7.18 -8.18 -13.24
C LYS A 28 -7.95 -7.64 -12.02
N MET A 29 -7.25 -7.25 -10.97
CA MET A 29 -7.84 -6.61 -9.81
C MET A 29 -8.38 -5.22 -10.13
N LEU A 30 -7.73 -4.48 -11.02
CA LEU A 30 -8.08 -3.10 -11.38
C LEU A 30 -9.02 -3.01 -12.57
N TYR A 31 -9.21 -4.10 -13.30
CA TYR A 31 -10.02 -4.15 -14.51
C TYR A 31 -11.12 -5.20 -14.39
N GLU A 32 -12.38 -4.77 -14.36
CA GLU A 32 -13.56 -5.62 -14.30
C GLU A 32 -14.71 -4.94 -15.06
N ASP A 33 -14.97 -5.38 -16.28
CA ASP A 33 -16.06 -4.95 -17.17
C ASP A 33 -16.49 -3.47 -17.04
N GLU A 34 -17.44 -3.18 -16.13
CA GLU A 34 -17.99 -1.84 -15.92
C GLU A 34 -17.15 -0.98 -14.95
N PHE A 35 -16.23 -1.59 -14.20
CA PHE A 35 -15.42 -0.92 -13.18
C PHE A 35 -13.94 -1.01 -13.56
N ASN A 36 -13.46 0.04 -14.21
CA ASN A 36 -12.06 0.15 -14.61
C ASN A 36 -11.37 1.21 -13.78
N ILE A 37 -10.29 0.84 -13.09
CA ILE A 37 -9.44 1.79 -12.39
C ILE A 37 -8.24 2.09 -13.29
N ASP A 38 -8.18 3.32 -13.81
CA ASP A 38 -7.10 3.74 -14.70
C ASP A 38 -5.82 4.09 -13.92
N LEU A 39 -4.77 3.29 -14.11
CA LEU A 39 -3.47 3.56 -13.51
C LEU A 39 -2.80 4.85 -13.98
N ARG A 40 -3.26 5.46 -15.07
CA ARG A 40 -2.70 6.71 -15.56
C ARG A 40 -3.13 7.93 -14.75
N GLY A 41 -4.23 7.84 -14.01
CA GLY A 41 -4.76 8.98 -13.26
C GLY A 41 -5.46 8.64 -11.95
N GLU A 42 -5.89 7.38 -11.77
CA GLU A 42 -6.72 6.98 -10.63
C GLU A 42 -6.00 6.07 -9.64
N ALA A 43 -4.92 5.41 -10.07
CA ALA A 43 -4.15 4.52 -9.20
C ALA A 43 -2.65 4.68 -9.42
N ALA A 44 -1.88 4.35 -8.41
CA ALA A 44 -0.43 4.20 -8.47
C ALA A 44 -0.02 2.84 -7.92
N TYR A 45 1.01 2.26 -8.46
CA TYR A 45 1.65 1.07 -7.95
C TYR A 45 3.05 1.43 -7.48
N ALA A 46 3.39 1.07 -6.25
CA ALA A 46 4.71 1.32 -5.69
C ALA A 46 5.18 0.16 -4.82
N ASP A 47 6.47 -0.08 -4.80
CA ASP A 47 7.11 -0.93 -3.81
C ASP A 47 7.46 -0.09 -2.57
N LEU A 48 7.50 -0.73 -1.39
CA LEU A 48 7.89 -0.05 -0.15
C LEU A 48 9.37 0.35 -0.13
N PHE A 49 10.18 -0.36 -0.90
CA PHE A 49 11.62 -0.17 -0.99
C PHE A 49 12.04 0.02 -2.44
N TYR A 50 12.83 1.06 -2.70
CA TYR A 50 13.29 1.44 -4.05
C TYR A 50 14.61 0.77 -4.45
N PHE A 51 15.00 -0.28 -3.76
CA PHE A 51 16.08 -1.15 -4.17
C PHE A 51 15.52 -2.52 -4.60
N ARG A 52 16.23 -3.18 -5.50
CA ARG A 52 15.76 -4.43 -6.09
C ARG A 52 16.57 -5.58 -5.56
N GLU A 53 15.86 -6.55 -4.97
CA GLU A 53 16.42 -7.83 -4.55
C GLU A 53 15.55 -8.99 -5.04
N GLN A 54 16.18 -10.15 -5.21
CA GLN A 54 15.49 -11.33 -5.73
C GLN A 54 14.45 -11.88 -4.76
N ASN A 55 14.66 -11.67 -3.45
CA ASN A 55 13.73 -12.12 -2.41
C ASN A 55 13.89 -11.30 -1.13
N GLN A 56 12.87 -11.35 -0.28
CA GLN A 56 12.84 -10.62 1.00
C GLN A 56 13.79 -11.22 2.05
N GLU A 57 14.23 -12.45 1.88
CA GLU A 57 15.18 -13.10 2.77
C GLU A 57 16.53 -12.37 2.78
N PHE A 58 16.94 -11.81 1.64
CA PHE A 58 18.12 -10.96 1.53
C PHE A 58 18.01 -9.72 2.42
N LEU A 59 16.86 -9.05 2.40
CA LEU A 59 16.59 -7.91 3.27
C LEU A 59 16.78 -8.26 4.74
N GLN A 60 16.16 -9.35 5.19
CA GLN A 60 16.18 -9.77 6.58
C GLN A 60 17.54 -10.29 7.04
N LYS A 61 18.25 -11.04 6.19
CA LYS A 61 19.49 -11.72 6.57
C LYS A 61 20.75 -10.93 6.27
N GLN A 62 20.72 -10.01 5.32
CA GLN A 62 21.92 -9.31 4.85
C GLN A 62 21.83 -7.79 5.10
N ILE A 63 20.72 -7.15 4.75
CA ILE A 63 20.61 -5.70 4.88
C ILE A 63 20.38 -5.29 6.32
N ILE A 64 19.31 -5.77 6.95
CA ILE A 64 18.94 -5.35 8.32
C ILE A 64 20.07 -5.59 9.33
N PRO A 65 20.77 -6.73 9.32
CA PRO A 65 21.89 -6.98 10.26
C PRO A 65 23.17 -6.20 9.94
N SER A 66 23.27 -5.58 8.76
CA SER A 66 24.48 -4.82 8.41
C SER A 66 24.61 -3.55 9.26
N PRO A 67 25.83 -2.99 9.44
CA PRO A 67 26.06 -1.82 10.30
C PRO A 67 25.20 -0.59 9.99
N ASN A 68 24.80 -0.40 8.73
CA ASN A 68 23.94 0.69 8.27
C ASN A 68 22.56 0.23 7.79
N GLY A 69 22.23 -1.04 7.97
CA GLY A 69 21.02 -1.64 7.40
C GLY A 69 19.75 -1.01 7.89
N ILE A 70 19.61 -0.81 9.19
CA ILE A 70 18.42 -0.14 9.76
C ILE A 70 18.32 1.30 9.24
N ARG A 71 19.40 2.04 9.18
CA ARG A 71 19.40 3.41 8.65
C ARG A 71 18.97 3.43 7.19
N PHE A 72 19.50 2.54 6.37
CA PHE A 72 19.10 2.40 4.97
C PHE A 72 17.60 2.12 4.83
N MET A 73 17.05 1.21 5.65
CA MET A 73 15.63 0.90 5.66
C MET A 73 14.77 2.11 6.07
N VAL A 74 15.22 2.86 7.07
CA VAL A 74 14.54 4.09 7.52
C VAL A 74 14.48 5.11 6.39
N GLU A 75 15.57 5.36 5.69
CA GLU A 75 15.64 6.29 4.57
C GLU A 75 14.67 5.88 3.44
N GLN A 76 14.60 4.58 3.13
CA GLN A 76 13.67 4.05 2.13
C GLN A 76 12.19 4.24 2.55
N LEU A 77 11.87 3.92 3.80
CA LEU A 77 10.50 4.02 4.31
C LEU A 77 10.04 5.47 4.47
N ASN A 78 10.93 6.37 4.90
CA ASN A 78 10.64 7.80 4.94
C ASN A 78 10.33 8.33 3.52
N LEU A 79 11.15 7.97 2.53
CA LEU A 79 10.89 8.34 1.13
C LEU A 79 9.53 7.80 0.65
N THR A 80 9.23 6.55 0.91
CA THR A 80 7.94 5.95 0.56
C THR A 80 6.80 6.67 1.26
N GLN A 81 6.95 6.96 2.55
CA GLN A 81 5.93 7.66 3.31
C GLN A 81 5.69 9.08 2.75
N HIS A 82 6.74 9.84 2.40
CA HIS A 82 6.61 11.14 1.75
C HIS A 82 5.90 11.04 0.39
N ILE A 83 6.21 10.05 -0.41
CA ILE A 83 5.51 9.86 -1.69
C ILE A 83 4.01 9.61 -1.48
N ILE A 84 3.66 8.77 -0.51
CA ILE A 84 2.26 8.47 -0.20
C ILE A 84 1.54 9.68 0.41
N GLU A 85 2.18 10.38 1.34
CA GLU A 85 1.59 11.50 2.11
C GLU A 85 1.49 12.79 1.33
N ASP A 86 2.53 13.14 0.55
CA ASP A 86 2.66 14.48 -0.03
C ASP A 86 2.35 14.50 -1.52
N ILE A 87 2.56 13.38 -2.22
CA ILE A 87 2.42 13.32 -3.69
C ILE A 87 1.14 12.60 -4.10
N ILE A 88 0.95 11.34 -3.64
CA ILE A 88 -0.17 10.51 -4.10
C ILE A 88 -1.44 10.85 -3.34
N GLN A 89 -1.37 10.98 -2.03
CA GLN A 89 -2.50 11.23 -1.11
C GLN A 89 -3.71 10.29 -1.39
N PRO A 90 -3.51 8.98 -1.37
CA PRO A 90 -4.52 8.03 -1.80
C PRO A 90 -5.70 8.00 -0.81
N ARG A 91 -6.90 7.78 -1.34
CA ARG A 91 -8.09 7.51 -0.52
C ARG A 91 -8.14 6.07 -0.03
N LEU A 92 -7.53 5.18 -0.80
CA LEU A 92 -7.41 3.76 -0.50
C LEU A 92 -5.99 3.29 -0.81
N ILE A 93 -5.37 2.63 0.14
CA ILE A 93 -4.12 1.91 -0.03
C ILE A 93 -4.43 0.41 -0.01
N VAL A 94 -3.96 -0.34 -1.00
CA VAL A 94 -4.04 -1.81 -1.01
C VAL A 94 -2.65 -2.37 -0.71
N VAL A 95 -2.48 -2.95 0.47
CA VAL A 95 -1.24 -3.61 0.89
C VAL A 95 -1.34 -5.08 0.57
N LYS A 96 -0.76 -5.50 -0.56
CA LYS A 96 -0.93 -6.85 -1.12
C LYS A 96 0.02 -7.92 -0.60
N ASN A 97 0.82 -7.62 0.42
CA ASN A 97 1.79 -8.55 1.00
C ASN A 97 1.74 -8.48 2.52
N LYS A 98 1.52 -9.61 3.18
CA LYS A 98 1.42 -9.70 4.64
C LYS A 98 2.67 -9.19 5.36
N GLU A 99 3.86 -9.38 4.79
CA GLU A 99 5.11 -8.89 5.38
C GLU A 99 5.19 -7.36 5.37
N SER A 100 4.52 -6.71 4.42
CA SER A 100 4.43 -5.24 4.34
C SER A 100 3.55 -4.63 5.45
N TRP A 101 2.68 -5.42 6.09
CA TRP A 101 1.77 -4.92 7.13
C TRP A 101 2.52 -4.30 8.32
N ALA A 102 3.63 -4.93 8.72
CA ALA A 102 4.45 -4.45 9.82
C ALA A 102 5.08 -3.07 9.54
N TYR A 103 5.45 -2.80 8.29
CA TYR A 103 6.04 -1.51 7.90
C TYR A 103 5.04 -0.36 7.98
N PHE A 104 3.76 -0.62 7.69
CA PHE A 104 2.68 0.35 7.87
C PHE A 104 2.31 0.57 9.34
N GLY A 105 2.48 -0.44 10.20
CA GLY A 105 2.15 -0.37 11.61
C GLY A 105 0.95 -1.24 12.04
N LYS A 106 0.40 -2.09 11.15
CA LYS A 106 -0.75 -2.95 11.49
C LYS A 106 -0.49 -3.86 12.69
N LEU A 107 0.75 -4.28 12.91
CA LEU A 107 1.12 -5.23 13.96
C LEU A 107 1.82 -4.53 15.14
N TYR A 108 1.57 -3.24 15.38
CA TYR A 108 2.30 -2.51 16.41
C TYR A 108 2.04 -3.03 17.83
N GLU A 109 0.84 -3.51 18.10
CA GLU A 109 0.48 -4.09 19.41
C GLU A 109 1.20 -5.42 19.70
N GLU A 110 1.62 -6.12 18.64
CA GLU A 110 2.32 -7.41 18.74
C GLU A 110 3.84 -7.26 18.75
N LYS A 111 4.35 -6.09 18.35
CA LYS A 111 5.77 -5.85 18.15
C LYS A 111 6.23 -4.64 18.96
N SER A 112 7.37 -4.81 19.62
CA SER A 112 8.00 -3.75 20.43
C SER A 112 8.58 -2.59 19.61
N TRP A 113 8.52 -2.65 18.28
CA TRP A 113 9.08 -1.65 17.37
C TRP A 113 8.23 -1.52 16.13
N VAL A 114 8.09 -0.30 15.64
CA VAL A 114 7.20 0.07 14.55
C VAL A 114 7.94 0.94 13.54
N TRP A 115 7.71 0.72 12.26
CA TRP A 115 8.37 1.48 11.20
C TRP A 115 7.70 2.82 10.92
N MET A 116 6.78 2.92 9.95
CA MET A 116 6.07 4.17 9.62
C MET A 116 5.02 4.56 10.67
N GLY A 117 4.37 3.58 11.29
CA GLY A 117 3.55 3.77 12.48
C GLY A 117 2.20 4.42 12.25
N TYR A 118 1.49 4.08 11.17
CA TYR A 118 0.10 4.48 11.05
C TYR A 118 -0.77 3.83 12.14
N LYS A 119 -1.69 4.62 12.70
CA LYS A 119 -2.76 4.15 13.58
C LYS A 119 -3.97 3.78 12.76
N PHE A 120 -4.57 2.65 13.08
CA PHE A 120 -5.68 2.09 12.34
C PHE A 120 -6.91 1.86 13.22
N GLU A 121 -8.07 2.16 12.67
CA GLU A 121 -9.37 1.73 13.16
C GLU A 121 -9.87 0.61 12.24
N PHE A 122 -10.23 -0.53 12.82
CA PHE A 122 -10.82 -1.64 12.06
C PHE A 122 -12.21 -1.25 11.53
N VAL A 123 -12.46 -1.53 10.25
CA VAL A 123 -13.74 -1.25 9.61
C VAL A 123 -14.52 -2.54 9.38
N GLN A 124 -13.96 -3.49 8.64
CA GLN A 124 -14.61 -4.76 8.34
C GLN A 124 -13.65 -5.82 7.79
N ASN A 125 -14.09 -7.07 7.91
CA ASN A 125 -13.48 -8.18 7.18
C ASN A 125 -14.04 -8.24 5.75
N MET A 126 -13.17 -8.54 4.80
CA MET A 126 -13.50 -8.80 3.40
C MET A 126 -12.95 -10.16 2.99
N ASN A 127 -13.50 -10.76 1.93
CA ASN A 127 -12.98 -12.05 1.42
C ASN A 127 -11.48 -11.97 1.05
N CYS A 128 -11.05 -10.79 0.60
CA CYS A 128 -9.67 -10.55 0.16
C CYS A 128 -8.73 -10.04 1.26
N GLY A 129 -9.21 -9.75 2.47
CA GLY A 129 -8.40 -9.20 3.55
C GLY A 129 -9.18 -8.42 4.59
N GLU A 130 -8.52 -7.50 5.26
CA GLU A 130 -9.10 -6.68 6.32
C GLU A 130 -9.01 -5.20 5.95
N LEU A 131 -10.12 -4.50 6.07
CA LEU A 131 -10.22 -3.07 5.80
C LEU A 131 -10.10 -2.28 7.09
N PHE A 132 -9.22 -1.29 7.05
CA PHE A 132 -8.98 -0.34 8.14
C PHE A 132 -9.09 1.09 7.63
N ARG A 133 -9.25 2.02 8.57
CA ARG A 133 -9.18 3.47 8.35
C ARG A 133 -7.96 4.02 9.07
N ILE A 134 -7.20 4.91 8.44
CA ILE A 134 -6.11 5.62 9.08
C ILE A 134 -6.71 6.69 10.02
N THR A 135 -6.32 6.65 11.30
CA THR A 135 -6.76 7.61 12.32
C THR A 135 -5.67 8.61 12.69
N GLY A 136 -4.42 8.31 12.39
CA GLY A 136 -3.26 9.15 12.72
C GLY A 136 -1.94 8.41 12.60
N LEU A 137 -0.93 8.93 13.27
CA LEU A 137 0.38 8.31 13.45
C LEU A 137 0.65 8.10 14.95
N LEU A 138 1.49 7.12 15.25
CA LEU A 138 2.13 6.97 16.56
C LEU A 138 3.10 8.14 16.80
N ASP A 139 3.45 8.40 18.04
CA ASP A 139 4.42 9.42 18.38
C ASP A 139 5.80 9.09 17.77
N SER A 140 6.58 10.13 17.45
CA SER A 140 7.86 9.94 16.75
C SER A 140 8.86 9.08 17.51
N ASN A 141 8.81 9.08 18.85
CA ASN A 141 9.65 8.24 19.70
C ASN A 141 9.23 6.76 19.73
N GLU A 142 8.05 6.44 19.22
CA GLU A 142 7.53 5.07 19.10
C GLU A 142 7.82 4.46 17.72
N ARG A 143 8.39 5.23 16.79
CA ARG A 143 8.60 4.82 15.39
C ARG A 143 10.06 4.81 14.99
N ILE A 144 10.43 3.88 14.15
CA ILE A 144 11.79 3.75 13.59
C ILE A 144 12.00 4.72 12.42
N ALA A 145 10.95 4.99 11.63
CA ALA A 145 10.94 5.95 10.53
C ALA A 145 10.02 7.15 10.86
N PRO A 146 10.46 8.11 11.70
CA PRO A 146 9.62 9.12 12.31
C PRO A 146 9.62 10.48 11.60
N GLU A 147 10.06 10.57 10.33
CA GLU A 147 10.24 11.87 9.64
C GLU A 147 8.91 12.60 9.45
N ILE A 148 7.88 11.92 8.98
CA ILE A 148 6.51 12.46 8.91
C ILE A 148 5.93 12.49 10.32
N ARG A 149 5.56 13.66 10.82
CA ARG A 149 5.02 13.85 12.18
C ARG A 149 3.51 13.82 12.26
N GLU A 150 2.86 14.28 11.21
CA GLU A 150 1.40 14.30 11.06
C GLU A 150 1.03 13.72 9.73
N THR A 151 -0.08 12.99 9.66
CA THR A 151 -0.53 12.35 8.42
C THR A 151 -1.59 13.17 7.69
N ASN A 152 -1.38 13.37 6.38
CA ASN A 152 -2.39 13.88 5.46
C ASN A 152 -3.46 12.84 5.11
N LEU A 153 -3.21 11.56 5.45
CA LEU A 153 -4.06 10.42 5.08
C LEU A 153 -5.11 10.09 6.14
N LYS A 154 -5.32 10.94 7.14
CA LYS A 154 -6.37 10.72 8.14
C LYS A 154 -7.75 10.60 7.48
N GLY A 155 -8.40 9.47 7.70
CA GLY A 155 -9.68 9.12 7.06
C GLY A 155 -9.53 8.29 5.78
N SER A 156 -8.34 8.14 5.23
CA SER A 156 -8.10 7.22 4.11
C SER A 156 -8.20 5.76 4.57
N PHE A 157 -8.59 4.89 3.66
CA PHE A 157 -8.71 3.46 3.94
C PHE A 157 -7.43 2.70 3.59
N VAL A 158 -7.18 1.62 4.30
CA VAL A 158 -6.13 0.65 3.99
C VAL A 158 -6.73 -0.75 3.97
N LEU A 159 -6.64 -1.42 2.83
CA LEU A 159 -6.99 -2.82 2.69
C LEU A 159 -5.71 -3.66 2.82
N PHE A 160 -5.57 -4.33 3.95
CA PHE A 160 -4.53 -5.31 4.14
C PHE A 160 -4.95 -6.64 3.53
N SER A 161 -4.57 -6.85 2.27
CA SER A 161 -4.97 -8.03 1.54
C SER A 161 -3.99 -9.19 1.76
N LYS A 162 -4.47 -10.41 1.49
CA LYS A 162 -3.60 -11.57 1.32
C LYS A 162 -2.64 -11.32 0.14
N HIS A 163 -1.59 -12.12 0.06
CA HIS A 163 -0.67 -12.01 -1.07
C HIS A 163 -1.40 -12.21 -2.40
N ILE A 164 -1.28 -11.25 -3.30
CA ILE A 164 -1.96 -11.27 -4.60
C ILE A 164 -0.97 -11.75 -5.67
N ASN A 165 -1.09 -13.00 -6.08
CA ASN A 165 -0.31 -13.61 -7.15
C ASN A 165 -1.20 -14.53 -8.01
N GLN A 166 -0.60 -15.17 -9.00
CA GLN A 166 -1.31 -16.07 -9.93
C GLN A 166 -1.99 -17.27 -9.25
N TYR A 167 -1.51 -17.69 -8.08
CA TYR A 167 -2.03 -18.83 -7.32
C TYR A 167 -3.11 -18.43 -6.30
N THR A 168 -3.28 -17.15 -6.02
CA THR A 168 -4.33 -16.68 -5.12
C THR A 168 -5.68 -16.94 -5.75
N PRO A 169 -6.61 -17.63 -5.05
CA PRO A 169 -7.96 -17.86 -5.58
C PRO A 169 -8.65 -16.54 -5.97
N VAL A 170 -9.39 -16.54 -7.06
CA VAL A 170 -10.08 -15.32 -7.55
C VAL A 170 -11.01 -14.74 -6.47
N ALA A 171 -11.72 -15.59 -5.74
CA ALA A 171 -12.61 -15.17 -4.65
C ALA A 171 -11.89 -14.49 -3.47
N GLU A 172 -10.57 -14.66 -3.36
CA GLU A 172 -9.72 -14.05 -2.33
C GLU A 172 -8.95 -12.83 -2.83
N ARG A 173 -9.19 -12.38 -4.05
CA ARG A 173 -8.59 -11.15 -4.61
C ARG A 173 -9.57 -10.00 -4.45
N PRO A 174 -9.08 -8.78 -4.15
CA PRO A 174 -9.92 -7.60 -4.29
C PRO A 174 -10.28 -7.41 -5.78
N VAL A 175 -11.48 -6.92 -6.04
CA VAL A 175 -11.97 -6.63 -7.38
C VAL A 175 -12.24 -5.15 -7.55
N ALA A 176 -12.18 -4.63 -8.77
CA ALA A 176 -12.32 -3.20 -9.07
C ALA A 176 -13.59 -2.60 -8.46
N ARG A 177 -14.73 -3.28 -8.56
CA ARG A 177 -16.00 -2.86 -7.95
C ARG A 177 -15.88 -2.61 -6.44
N GLN A 178 -15.23 -3.51 -5.70
CA GLN A 178 -15.04 -3.35 -4.25
C GLN A 178 -14.13 -2.16 -3.95
N LEU A 179 -13.03 -2.02 -4.70
CA LEU A 179 -12.08 -0.92 -4.51
C LEU A 179 -12.71 0.43 -4.80
N CYS A 180 -13.49 0.54 -5.88
CA CYS A 180 -14.25 1.74 -6.21
C CYS A 180 -15.26 2.09 -5.12
N SER A 181 -16.00 1.09 -4.61
CA SER A 181 -16.99 1.31 -3.54
C SER A 181 -16.34 1.88 -2.28
N ILE A 182 -15.19 1.33 -1.85
CA ILE A 182 -14.44 1.84 -0.69
C ILE A 182 -13.96 3.27 -0.96
N GLY A 183 -13.44 3.55 -2.15
CA GLY A 183 -13.00 4.89 -2.55
C GLY A 183 -14.13 5.93 -2.54
N LEU A 184 -15.34 5.54 -2.94
CA LEU A 184 -16.53 6.41 -2.91
C LEU A 184 -17.05 6.67 -1.49
N TRP A 185 -16.97 5.70 -0.58
CA TRP A 185 -17.33 5.93 0.83
C TRP A 185 -16.47 7.01 1.47
N SER A 186 -15.16 7.02 1.18
CA SER A 186 -14.27 8.07 1.67
C SER A 186 -14.68 9.47 1.16
N TYR A 187 -15.28 9.55 -0.02
CA TYR A 187 -15.76 10.80 -0.60
C TYR A 187 -17.04 11.29 0.06
N GLY A 188 -17.99 10.40 0.29
CA GLY A 188 -19.27 10.70 0.95
C GLY A 188 -19.10 11.24 2.37
N GLU A 189 -18.22 10.66 3.16
CA GLU A 189 -17.93 11.12 4.52
C GLU A 189 -17.22 12.48 4.57
N LYS A 190 -16.34 12.79 3.61
CA LYS A 190 -15.73 14.12 3.50
C LYS A 190 -16.76 15.20 3.10
N MET A 191 -17.70 14.86 2.22
CA MET A 191 -18.77 15.80 1.81
C MET A 191 -19.74 16.10 2.97
N THR A 192 -20.14 15.09 3.74
CA THR A 192 -21.03 15.28 4.90
C THR A 192 -20.38 16.11 6.00
N ARG A 193 -19.05 16.01 6.20
CA ARG A 193 -18.34 16.86 7.19
C ARG A 193 -18.20 18.33 6.75
N ASN A 194 -18.13 18.61 5.46
CA ASN A 194 -18.01 19.97 4.94
C ASN A 194 -19.35 20.72 4.85
N TYR A 195 -20.48 20.03 5.02
CA TYR A 195 -21.82 20.64 5.03
C TYR A 195 -22.49 20.64 6.41
N ALA A 196 -21.77 20.21 7.45
CA ALA A 196 -22.19 20.31 8.86
C ALA A 196 -21.49 21.50 9.53
N LEU A 197 -21.70 22.70 8.99
CA LEU A 197 -21.40 24.01 9.60
C LEU A 197 -22.69 24.79 9.70
#